data_438a568b8d69752d1221a6c16ca50e75
#
_entry.id   438a568b8d69752d1221a6c16ca50e75
#
_cell.length_a   1.000
_cell.length_b   1.000
_cell.length_c   1.000
_cell.angle_alpha   90.00
_cell.angle_beta   90.00
_cell.angle_gamma   90.00
#
_symmetry.space_group_name_H-M   'P 1'
#
loop_
_entity.id
_entity.type
_entity.pdbx_description
1 polymer ?
#
loop_
_entity_poly.entity_id
_entity_poly.type
_entity_poly.pdbx_seq_one_letter_code
_entity_poly.pdbx_strand_id
1 'polypeptide(L)'
;DQSKVSGTAVTEDYVKQEAEWLKEVVKSEEFENAKTRIVFCHMQPGDNGWHGQKTISKYLVPVLNEAGIDVMLCGHIHQYKYYDPGTTSADFPVICNPNAKRMDATVKADKIKLEFVDEEKVIKTIEIKPGAYKK
;
A
#
# COMPACT_ATOMS: atom_id res chain seq x y z
N ASP A 1 4.24 29.58 -17.94
CA ASP A 1 2.99 29.91 -17.25
C ASP A 1 2.57 28.72 -16.40
N GLN A 2 3.06 28.68 -15.14
CA GLN A 2 2.78 27.58 -14.19
C GLN A 2 1.30 27.49 -13.77
N SER A 3 0.50 28.50 -14.09
CA SER A 3 -0.92 28.50 -13.79
C SER A 3 -1.73 27.50 -14.65
N LYS A 4 -1.11 26.95 -15.69
CA LYS A 4 -1.73 25.97 -16.60
C LYS A 4 -1.21 24.55 -16.45
N VAL A 5 -0.16 24.34 -15.64
CA VAL A 5 0.23 22.98 -15.26
C VAL A 5 -0.67 22.59 -14.11
N SER A 6 -1.73 21.86 -14.39
CA SER A 6 -2.57 21.36 -13.32
C SER A 6 -1.69 20.54 -12.37
N GLY A 7 -1.81 20.74 -11.06
CA GLY A 7 -1.11 19.94 -10.06
C GLY A 7 -1.26 18.43 -10.29
N THR A 8 -2.31 18.05 -10.98
CA THR A 8 -2.65 16.74 -11.48
C THR A 8 -1.60 16.16 -12.44
N ALA A 9 -1.14 16.94 -13.42
CA ALA A 9 -0.12 16.49 -14.40
C ALA A 9 1.25 16.28 -13.74
N VAL A 10 1.63 17.18 -12.85
CA VAL A 10 2.90 17.08 -12.10
C VAL A 10 2.88 15.83 -11.21
N THR A 11 1.77 15.57 -10.53
CA THR A 11 1.61 14.38 -9.69
C THR A 11 1.69 13.09 -10.50
N GLU A 12 1.06 13.07 -11.68
CA GLU A 12 1.09 11.89 -12.54
C GLU A 12 2.51 11.58 -13.05
N ASP A 13 3.26 12.60 -13.51
CA ASP A 13 4.64 12.42 -13.95
C ASP A 13 5.55 11.95 -12.81
N TYR A 14 5.35 12.46 -11.61
CA TYR A 14 6.07 12.01 -10.42
C TYR A 14 5.82 10.53 -10.14
N VAL A 15 4.57 10.09 -10.13
CA VAL A 15 4.21 8.69 -9.88
C VAL A 15 4.71 7.76 -10.99
N LYS A 16 4.77 8.22 -12.24
CA LYS A 16 5.42 7.45 -13.32
C LYS A 16 6.90 7.22 -13.03
N GLN A 17 7.61 8.23 -12.54
CA GLN A 17 9.02 8.09 -12.14
C GLN A 17 9.16 7.14 -10.95
N GLU A 18 8.29 7.24 -9.96
CA GLU A 18 8.25 6.28 -8.86
C GLU A 18 8.01 4.84 -9.34
N ALA A 19 7.14 4.65 -10.33
CA ALA A 19 6.89 3.33 -10.90
C ALA A 19 8.15 2.75 -11.57
N GLU A 20 8.92 3.57 -12.29
CA GLU A 20 10.19 3.12 -12.89
C GLU A 20 11.21 2.74 -11.81
N TRP A 21 11.35 3.56 -10.77
CA TRP A 21 12.19 3.23 -9.61
C TRP A 21 11.71 1.94 -8.93
N LEU A 22 10.40 1.79 -8.72
CA LEU A 22 9.83 0.61 -8.08
C LEU A 22 10.11 -0.68 -8.86
N LYS A 23 10.05 -0.62 -10.20
CA LYS A 23 10.41 -1.76 -11.07
C LYS A 23 11.84 -2.25 -10.84
N GLU A 24 12.76 -1.36 -10.54
CA GLU A 24 14.14 -1.73 -10.20
C GLU A 24 14.23 -2.29 -8.77
N VAL A 25 13.53 -1.67 -7.80
CA VAL A 25 13.52 -2.14 -6.42
C VAL A 25 13.01 -3.57 -6.30
N VAL A 26 11.92 -3.91 -6.97
CA VAL A 26 11.32 -5.27 -6.88
C VAL A 26 12.16 -6.36 -7.55
N LYS A 27 13.18 -5.98 -8.32
CA LYS A 27 14.18 -6.89 -8.91
C LYS A 27 15.45 -6.99 -8.08
N SER A 28 15.60 -6.21 -7.03
CA SER A 28 16.79 -6.24 -6.20
C SER A 28 16.90 -7.58 -5.45
N GLU A 29 18.12 -7.99 -5.15
CA GLU A 29 18.37 -9.23 -4.40
C GLU A 29 17.72 -9.18 -3.02
N GLU A 30 17.76 -8.04 -2.35
CA GLU A 30 17.15 -7.82 -1.05
C GLU A 30 15.63 -8.05 -1.12
N PHE A 31 14.98 -7.52 -2.14
CA PHE A 31 13.54 -7.68 -2.32
C PHE A 31 13.18 -9.14 -2.68
N GLU A 32 13.91 -9.76 -3.60
CA GLU A 32 13.66 -11.14 -4.02
C GLU A 32 13.83 -12.13 -2.87
N ASN A 33 14.81 -11.90 -2.00
CA ASN A 33 15.07 -12.75 -0.83
C ASN A 33 14.20 -12.42 0.38
N ALA A 34 13.46 -11.31 0.36
CA ALA A 34 12.58 -10.92 1.46
C ALA A 34 11.41 -11.91 1.61
N LYS A 35 11.22 -12.41 2.82
CA LYS A 35 10.12 -13.31 3.17
C LYS A 35 8.82 -12.56 3.42
N THR A 36 8.91 -11.30 3.81
CA THR A 36 7.79 -10.42 4.10
C THR A 36 7.95 -9.13 3.32
N ARG A 37 6.90 -8.72 2.63
CA ARG A 37 6.89 -7.56 1.74
C ARG A 37 5.72 -6.65 2.09
N ILE A 38 6.01 -5.53 2.75
CA ILE A 38 5.04 -4.54 3.20
C ILE A 38 5.27 -3.25 2.44
N VAL A 39 4.21 -2.67 1.91
CA VAL A 39 4.23 -1.38 1.22
C VAL A 39 3.59 -0.33 2.11
N PHE A 40 4.23 0.82 2.24
CA PHE A 40 3.67 2.00 2.88
C PHE A 40 3.36 3.04 1.81
N CYS A 41 2.14 3.50 1.79
CA CYS A 41 1.70 4.55 0.87
C CYS A 41 0.72 5.47 1.60
N HIS A 42 0.83 6.79 1.41
CA HIS A 42 -0.10 7.69 2.08
C HIS A 42 -1.54 7.44 1.65
N MET A 43 -1.76 7.33 0.35
CA MET A 43 -3.08 7.18 -0.25
C MET A 43 -3.29 5.74 -0.74
N GLN A 44 -4.44 5.17 -0.47
CA GLN A 44 -4.79 3.85 -0.98
C GLN A 44 -5.10 3.90 -2.49
N PRO A 45 -4.90 2.80 -3.24
CA PRO A 45 -5.35 2.75 -4.63
C PRO A 45 -6.88 2.79 -4.73
N GLY A 46 -7.40 3.29 -5.84
CA GLY A 46 -8.83 3.33 -6.08
C GLY A 46 -9.17 3.84 -7.47
N ASP A 47 -9.94 3.08 -8.23
CA ASP A 47 -10.28 3.40 -9.63
C ASP A 47 -11.33 4.51 -9.73
N ASN A 48 -12.18 4.63 -8.72
CA ASN A 48 -13.25 5.63 -8.64
C ASN A 48 -12.99 6.73 -7.61
N GLY A 49 -11.77 6.79 -7.08
CA GLY A 49 -11.36 7.74 -6.07
C GLY A 49 -10.84 9.06 -6.64
N TRP A 50 -10.11 9.77 -5.83
CA TRP A 50 -9.41 10.98 -6.22
C TRP A 50 -8.33 10.67 -7.27
N HIS A 51 -7.89 11.70 -7.98
CA HIS A 51 -6.88 11.56 -9.02
C HIS A 51 -5.62 10.81 -8.55
N GLY A 52 -5.10 11.11 -7.35
CA GLY A 52 -3.94 10.43 -6.79
C GLY A 52 -4.17 8.93 -6.59
N GLN A 53 -5.35 8.52 -6.16
CA GLN A 53 -5.72 7.10 -6.00
C GLN A 53 -5.72 6.38 -7.35
N LYS A 54 -6.30 7.01 -8.38
CA LYS A 54 -6.31 6.48 -9.75
C LYS A 54 -4.91 6.35 -10.33
N THR A 55 -4.06 7.32 -10.05
CA THR A 55 -2.68 7.33 -10.52
C THR A 55 -1.86 6.20 -9.86
N ILE A 56 -2.03 5.98 -8.57
CA ILE A 56 -1.44 4.84 -7.86
C ILE A 56 -1.91 3.52 -8.45
N SER A 57 -3.22 3.37 -8.67
CA SER A 57 -3.80 2.18 -9.30
C SER A 57 -3.24 1.93 -10.69
N LYS A 58 -3.03 2.97 -11.47
CA LYS A 58 -2.58 2.88 -12.86
C LYS A 58 -1.10 2.53 -12.99
N TYR A 59 -0.23 3.10 -12.17
CA TYR A 59 1.22 3.04 -12.35
C TYR A 59 1.95 2.17 -11.33
N LEU A 60 1.58 2.23 -10.04
CA LEU A 60 2.28 1.50 -8.99
C LEU A 60 1.72 0.10 -8.76
N VAL A 61 0.41 -0.02 -8.71
CA VAL A 61 -0.26 -1.29 -8.37
C VAL A 61 0.08 -2.43 -9.32
N PRO A 62 0.16 -2.23 -10.67
CA PRO A 62 0.56 -3.32 -11.56
C PRO A 62 1.94 -3.89 -11.24
N VAL A 63 2.91 -3.05 -10.87
CA VAL A 63 4.24 -3.48 -10.45
C VAL A 63 4.17 -4.27 -9.15
N LEU A 64 3.39 -3.78 -8.19
CA LEU A 64 3.23 -4.42 -6.88
C LEU A 64 2.48 -5.75 -6.96
N ASN A 65 1.47 -5.86 -7.83
CA ASN A 65 0.74 -7.11 -8.04
C ASN A 65 1.67 -8.24 -8.52
N GLU A 66 2.58 -7.94 -9.44
CA GLU A 66 3.57 -8.92 -9.91
C GLU A 66 4.64 -9.22 -8.85
N ALA A 67 4.89 -8.30 -7.95
CA ALA A 67 5.93 -8.43 -6.93
C ALA A 67 5.55 -9.32 -5.73
N GLY A 68 4.28 -9.70 -5.58
CA GLY A 68 3.84 -10.54 -4.47
C GLY A 68 3.92 -9.83 -3.11
N ILE A 69 3.22 -8.71 -3.00
CA ILE A 69 3.11 -7.93 -1.76
C ILE A 69 2.19 -8.64 -0.76
N ASP A 70 2.55 -8.62 0.51
CA ASP A 70 1.72 -9.21 1.58
C ASP A 70 0.63 -8.25 2.05
N VAL A 71 0.95 -6.97 2.18
CA VAL A 71 -0.01 -5.94 2.60
C VAL A 71 0.49 -4.54 2.22
N MET A 72 -0.44 -3.65 1.91
CA MET A 72 -0.20 -2.22 1.78
C MET A 72 -0.87 -1.50 2.94
N LEU A 73 -0.11 -0.66 3.64
CA LEU A 73 -0.58 0.13 4.77
C LEU A 73 -0.67 1.59 4.37
N CYS A 74 -1.86 2.18 4.56
CA CYS A 74 -2.20 3.52 4.11
C CYS A 74 -2.83 4.35 5.23
N GLY A 75 -2.92 5.67 4.99
CA GLY A 75 -3.66 6.61 5.81
C GLY A 75 -4.74 7.32 4.99
N HIS A 76 -4.65 8.63 4.86
CA HIS A 76 -5.40 9.53 4.00
C HIS A 76 -6.90 9.68 4.32
N ILE A 77 -7.66 8.62 4.41
CA ILE A 77 -9.13 8.69 4.58
C ILE A 77 -9.58 8.92 6.03
N HIS A 78 -8.66 9.03 6.99
CA HIS A 78 -8.90 9.31 8.40
C HIS A 78 -9.85 8.35 9.11
N GLN A 79 -9.98 7.13 8.58
CA GLN A 79 -10.80 6.08 9.17
C GLN A 79 -10.16 4.71 8.96
N TYR A 80 -10.50 3.75 9.80
CA TYR A 80 -10.14 2.37 9.59
C TYR A 80 -10.88 1.80 8.38
N LYS A 81 -10.15 1.19 7.47
CA LYS A 81 -10.75 0.43 6.39
C LYS A 81 -9.84 -0.71 5.93
N TYR A 82 -10.43 -1.88 5.78
CA TYR A 82 -9.78 -3.05 5.19
C TYR A 82 -10.38 -3.29 3.81
N TYR A 83 -9.52 -3.34 2.82
CA TYR A 83 -9.87 -3.71 1.45
C TYR A 83 -9.33 -5.10 1.18
N ASP A 84 -10.22 -6.06 0.94
CA ASP A 84 -9.84 -7.40 0.53
C ASP A 84 -9.12 -7.38 -0.83
N PRO A 85 -8.21 -8.35 -1.08
CA PRO A 85 -7.58 -8.49 -2.39
C PRO A 85 -8.60 -8.50 -3.52
N GLY A 86 -8.36 -7.69 -4.54
CA GLY A 86 -9.24 -7.56 -5.71
C GLY A 86 -10.44 -6.62 -5.54
N THR A 87 -10.67 -6.02 -4.38
CA THR A 87 -11.72 -5.00 -4.19
C THR A 87 -11.26 -3.59 -4.58
N THR A 88 -9.97 -3.40 -4.60
CA THR A 88 -9.28 -2.31 -5.30
C THR A 88 -8.58 -2.92 -6.51
N SER A 89 -7.74 -2.19 -7.21
CA SER A 89 -6.89 -2.77 -8.26
C SER A 89 -5.79 -3.70 -7.72
N ALA A 90 -5.57 -3.73 -6.40
CA ALA A 90 -4.51 -4.52 -5.76
C ALA A 90 -4.94 -5.98 -5.53
N ASP A 91 -4.05 -6.92 -5.84
CA ASP A 91 -4.24 -8.36 -5.63
C ASP A 91 -3.83 -8.80 -4.20
N PHE A 92 -3.63 -7.86 -3.31
CA PHE A 92 -3.21 -8.04 -1.92
C PHE A 92 -4.04 -7.13 -1.00
N PRO A 93 -4.06 -7.38 0.33
CA PRO A 93 -4.81 -6.53 1.26
C PRO A 93 -4.28 -5.10 1.30
N VAL A 94 -5.20 -4.14 1.32
CA VAL A 94 -4.90 -2.72 1.54
C VAL A 94 -5.62 -2.27 2.80
N ILE A 95 -4.88 -1.71 3.75
CA ILE A 95 -5.41 -1.34 5.05
C ILE A 95 -5.14 0.12 5.32
N CYS A 96 -6.19 0.88 5.60
CA CYS A 96 -6.08 2.27 6.02
C CYS A 96 -6.20 2.35 7.54
N ASN A 97 -5.28 3.11 8.17
CA ASN A 97 -5.30 3.40 9.58
C ASN A 97 -5.87 4.80 9.81
N PRO A 98 -6.72 5.03 10.83
CA PRO A 98 -7.22 6.37 11.13
C PRO A 98 -6.09 7.32 11.58
N ASN A 99 -6.29 8.61 11.34
CA ASN A 99 -5.45 9.62 11.96
C ASN A 99 -5.59 9.56 13.50
N ALA A 100 -4.57 9.99 14.22
CA ALA A 100 -4.49 9.99 15.69
C ALA A 100 -4.66 8.60 16.35
N LYS A 101 -4.58 7.53 15.58
CA LYS A 101 -4.56 6.15 16.08
C LYS A 101 -3.24 5.49 15.71
N ARG A 102 -2.84 4.49 16.49
CA ARG A 102 -1.60 3.74 16.25
C ARG A 102 -1.92 2.37 15.68
N MET A 103 -1.08 1.90 14.80
CA MET A 103 -1.07 0.50 14.36
C MET A 103 0.30 -0.08 14.68
N ASP A 104 0.32 -1.15 15.45
CA ASP A 104 1.52 -1.88 15.81
C ASP A 104 1.63 -3.13 14.93
N ALA A 105 2.75 -3.28 14.26
CA ALA A 105 3.02 -4.44 13.40
C ALA A 105 4.09 -5.31 14.03
N THR A 106 3.80 -6.59 14.19
CA THR A 106 4.75 -7.61 14.60
C THR A 106 4.97 -8.56 13.44
N VAL A 107 6.20 -8.58 12.92
CA VAL A 107 6.56 -9.41 11.76
C VAL A 107 7.36 -10.62 12.23
N LYS A 108 6.84 -11.80 11.95
CA LYS A 108 7.49 -13.10 12.19
C LYS A 108 7.62 -13.88 10.89
N ALA A 109 8.41 -14.94 10.90
CA ALA A 109 8.63 -15.77 9.71
C ALA A 109 7.34 -16.34 9.11
N ASP A 110 6.35 -16.63 9.94
CA ASP A 110 5.09 -17.29 9.59
C ASP A 110 3.87 -16.37 9.59
N LYS A 111 3.99 -15.15 10.11
CA LYS A 111 2.86 -14.20 10.16
C LYS A 111 3.26 -12.74 10.32
N ILE A 112 2.39 -11.88 9.83
CA ILE A 112 2.37 -10.44 10.09
C ILE A 112 1.15 -10.20 10.97
N LYS A 113 1.36 -9.73 12.20
CA LYS A 113 0.28 -9.36 13.12
C LYS A 113 0.16 -7.85 13.17
N LEU A 114 -1.02 -7.34 12.84
CA LEU A 114 -1.34 -5.92 12.87
C LEU A 114 -2.35 -5.67 14.01
N GLU A 115 -1.98 -4.83 14.96
CA GLU A 115 -2.81 -4.45 16.08
C GLU A 115 -3.18 -2.98 15.97
N PHE A 116 -4.47 -2.69 15.90
CA PHE A 116 -4.99 -1.33 15.88
C PHE A 116 -5.24 -0.87 17.30
N VAL A 117 -4.58 0.22 17.69
CA VAL A 117 -4.56 0.72 19.08
C VAL A 117 -5.26 2.06 19.16
N ASP A 118 -6.22 2.17 20.08
CA ASP A 118 -6.93 3.37 20.44
C ASP A 118 -6.86 3.56 21.96
N GLU A 119 -6.35 4.70 22.41
CA GLU A 119 -6.17 4.99 23.84
C GLU A 119 -5.50 3.85 24.60
N GLU A 120 -4.38 3.35 24.07
CA GLU A 120 -3.58 2.24 24.63
C GLU A 120 -4.30 0.88 24.67
N LYS A 121 -5.47 0.76 24.06
CA LYS A 121 -6.20 -0.52 23.94
C LYS A 121 -6.15 -1.05 22.51
N VAL A 122 -5.87 -2.34 22.37
CA VAL A 122 -5.99 -3.03 21.09
C VAL A 122 -7.48 -3.22 20.81
N ILE A 123 -7.97 -2.54 19.76
CA ILE A 123 -9.38 -2.58 19.36
C ILE A 123 -9.64 -3.56 18.22
N LYS A 124 -8.59 -3.92 17.48
CA LYS A 124 -8.68 -4.87 16.38
C LYS A 124 -7.31 -5.49 16.10
N THR A 125 -7.32 -6.78 15.76
CA THR A 125 -6.12 -7.51 15.34
C THR A 125 -6.37 -8.18 14.00
N ILE A 126 -5.40 -8.07 13.08
CA ILE A 126 -5.40 -8.77 11.79
C ILE A 126 -4.12 -9.58 11.70
N GLU A 127 -4.22 -10.81 11.23
CA GLU A 127 -3.07 -11.64 10.91
C GLU A 127 -3.02 -11.94 9.42
N ILE A 128 -1.84 -11.78 8.82
CA ILE A 128 -1.58 -12.04 7.40
C ILE A 128 -0.43 -13.05 7.32
N LYS A 129 -0.60 -14.06 6.47
CA LYS A 129 0.45 -15.04 6.21
C LYS A 129 1.39 -14.50 5.12
N PRO A 130 2.69 -14.34 5.40
CA PRO A 130 3.65 -13.94 4.38
C PRO A 130 3.67 -14.91 3.20
N GLY A 131 3.73 -14.36 1.98
CA GLY A 131 3.75 -15.14 0.75
C GLY A 131 2.38 -15.64 0.26
N ALA A 132 1.29 -15.31 0.94
CA ALA A 132 -0.05 -15.75 0.55
C ALA A 132 -0.47 -15.22 -0.84
N TYR A 133 0.04 -14.07 -1.26
CA TYR A 133 -0.27 -13.41 -2.53
C TYR A 133 0.88 -13.46 -3.54
N LYS A 134 1.91 -14.21 -3.25
CA LYS A 134 3.06 -14.39 -4.13
C LYS A 134 2.65 -15.19 -5.37
N LYS A 135 2.99 -14.66 -6.54
CA LYS A 135 2.74 -15.31 -7.83
C LYS A 135 3.89 -16.21 -8.27
#